data_8a1491fe42ad58775bbc75e8067b65c9
#
_entry.id   8a1491fe42ad58775bbc75e8067b65c9
#
_cell.length_a   1.000
_cell.length_b   1.000
_cell.length_c   1.000
_cell.angle_alpha   90.00
_cell.angle_beta   90.00
_cell.angle_gamma   90.00
#
_symmetry.space_group_name_H-M   'P 1'
#
loop_
_entity.id
_entity.type
_entity.pdbx_description
1 polymer ?
#
loop_
_entity_poly.entity_id
_entity_poly.type
_entity_poly.pdbx_seq_one_letter_code
_entity_poly.pdbx_strand_id
1 'polypeptide(L)'
;RDFKDLSLRVRSNWIKMFTLDLIAKTNQNVLKTPGFQNRNYSVRSNVLEPRLTFTYGTKLRLQAGYKNDNKQNGNTESAKIKTVSVDGKYNLVSNTSVASKLSLSNISFNGVPSSTLGYVMLEGLQPGKNFIWTMDVTKRLGAFMEISIQYEGRQSGTSGMVHLGRAQVRALL
;
A
#
# COMPACT_ATOMS: atom_id res chain seq x y z
N ARG A 1 4.40 -21.73 -10.25
CA ARG A 1 4.70 -20.43 -9.65
C ARG A 1 5.36 -20.66 -8.29
N ASP A 2 6.55 -20.14 -8.10
CA ASP A 2 7.30 -20.23 -6.86
C ASP A 2 7.39 -18.85 -6.23
N PHE A 3 7.18 -18.78 -4.91
CA PHE A 3 7.28 -17.55 -4.14
C PHE A 3 8.17 -17.80 -2.92
N LYS A 4 9.17 -16.93 -2.72
CA LYS A 4 10.02 -16.91 -1.53
C LYS A 4 9.94 -15.53 -0.90
N ASP A 5 9.71 -15.48 0.40
CA ASP A 5 9.64 -14.23 1.17
C ASP A 5 10.48 -14.35 2.44
N LEU A 6 11.34 -13.37 2.66
CA LEU A 6 12.09 -13.20 3.89
C LEU A 6 11.85 -11.78 4.41
N SER A 7 11.38 -11.66 5.64
CA SER A 7 11.12 -10.36 6.25
C SER A 7 11.77 -10.26 7.64
N LEU A 8 12.39 -9.10 7.88
CA LEU A 8 12.91 -8.70 9.19
C LEU A 8 12.18 -7.43 9.61
N ARG A 9 11.69 -7.40 10.85
CA ARG A 9 11.07 -6.22 11.44
C ARG A 9 11.71 -5.93 12.78
N VAL A 10 12.21 -4.71 12.92
CA VAL A 10 12.71 -4.17 14.18
C VAL A 10 11.75 -3.10 14.65
N ARG A 11 11.28 -3.20 15.89
CA ARG A 11 10.37 -2.23 16.52
C ARG A 11 11.01 -1.64 17.75
N SER A 12 10.92 -0.32 17.89
CA SER A 12 11.38 0.41 19.07
C SER A 12 10.29 1.37 19.55
N ASN A 13 10.03 1.35 20.85
CA ASN A 13 9.09 2.23 21.55
C ASN A 13 9.89 3.15 22.46
N TRP A 14 10.39 4.27 21.94
CA TRP A 14 11.23 5.19 22.72
C TRP A 14 10.42 6.05 23.71
N ILE A 15 9.22 6.38 23.32
CA ILE A 15 8.29 7.20 24.10
C ILE A 15 6.93 6.52 24.08
N LYS A 16 6.14 6.61 25.16
CA LYS A 16 4.83 5.94 25.29
C LYS A 16 3.87 6.15 24.10
N MET A 17 4.02 7.27 23.37
CA MET A 17 3.15 7.63 22.25
C MET A 17 3.76 7.33 20.88
N PHE A 18 5.08 7.09 20.77
CA PHE A 18 5.78 6.93 19.51
C PHE A 18 6.38 5.55 19.36
N THR A 19 6.11 4.93 18.21
CA THR A 19 6.69 3.65 17.82
C THR A 19 7.40 3.83 16.49
N LEU A 20 8.67 3.42 16.45
CA LEU A 20 9.45 3.34 15.23
C LEU A 20 9.51 1.88 14.78
N ASP A 21 9.09 1.59 13.58
CA ASP A 21 9.24 0.30 12.91
C ASP A 21 10.21 0.42 11.75
N LEU A 22 11.20 -0.45 11.67
CA LEU A 22 12.05 -0.63 10.51
C LEU A 22 11.78 -2.01 9.92
N ILE A 23 11.34 -2.05 8.68
CA ILE A 23 10.96 -3.28 7.98
C ILE A 23 11.89 -3.45 6.78
N ALA A 24 12.59 -4.58 6.73
CA ALA A 24 13.36 -5.01 5.57
C ALA A 24 12.76 -6.30 5.03
N LYS A 25 12.50 -6.35 3.71
CA LYS A 25 11.96 -7.54 3.05
C LYS A 25 12.72 -7.85 1.79
N THR A 26 12.93 -9.13 1.54
CA THR A 26 13.41 -9.63 0.25
C THR A 26 12.43 -10.69 -0.21
N ASN A 27 11.86 -10.52 -1.38
CA ASN A 27 10.99 -11.53 -1.97
C ASN A 27 11.44 -11.88 -3.40
N GLN A 28 11.12 -13.10 -3.81
CA GLN A 28 11.34 -13.58 -5.17
C GLN A 28 10.06 -14.24 -5.66
N ASN A 29 9.59 -13.81 -6.82
CA ASN A 29 8.40 -14.34 -7.49
C ASN A 29 8.81 -14.88 -8.86
N VAL A 30 8.68 -16.19 -9.04
CA VAL A 30 9.05 -16.88 -10.27
C VAL A 30 7.80 -17.45 -10.91
N LEU A 31 7.58 -17.12 -12.17
CA LEU A 31 6.58 -17.74 -13.03
C LEU A 31 7.28 -18.51 -14.15
N LYS A 32 7.01 -19.81 -14.23
CA LYS A 32 7.45 -20.67 -15.35
C LYS A 32 6.20 -21.31 -15.94
N THR A 33 5.93 -21.05 -17.21
CA THR A 33 4.80 -21.60 -17.96
C THR A 33 5.33 -22.38 -19.12
N PRO A 34 5.20 -23.72 -19.14
CA PRO A 34 5.58 -24.54 -20.29
C PRO A 34 4.85 -24.06 -21.55
N GLY A 35 5.55 -23.93 -22.65
CA GLY A 35 5.00 -23.49 -23.95
C GLY A 35 4.79 -21.98 -24.13
N PHE A 36 4.95 -21.15 -23.09
CA PHE A 36 4.80 -19.69 -23.16
C PHE A 36 6.01 -18.99 -22.53
N GLN A 37 7.18 -19.14 -23.13
CA GLN A 37 8.43 -18.63 -22.57
C GLN A 37 8.45 -17.10 -22.39
N ASN A 38 7.74 -16.35 -23.25
CA ASN A 38 7.59 -14.90 -23.18
C ASN A 38 6.78 -14.40 -21.95
N ARG A 39 6.11 -15.30 -21.22
CA ARG A 39 5.41 -14.99 -19.96
C ARG A 39 6.22 -15.34 -18.71
N ASN A 40 7.37 -15.99 -18.90
CA ASN A 40 8.22 -16.40 -17.79
C ASN A 40 8.97 -15.20 -17.22
N TYR A 41 9.02 -15.11 -15.89
CA TYR A 41 9.78 -14.09 -15.19
C TYR A 41 10.33 -14.60 -13.86
N SER A 42 11.36 -13.94 -13.37
CA SER A 42 11.92 -14.15 -12.04
C SER A 42 12.22 -12.79 -11.41
N VAL A 43 11.21 -12.23 -10.77
CA VAL A 43 11.30 -10.90 -10.15
C VAL A 43 11.79 -11.05 -8.71
N ARG A 44 12.92 -10.41 -8.40
CA ARG A 44 13.40 -10.21 -7.03
C ARG A 44 13.08 -8.78 -6.60
N SER A 45 12.53 -8.62 -5.40
CA SER A 45 12.24 -7.32 -4.79
C SER A 45 12.96 -7.20 -3.44
N ASN A 46 13.60 -6.05 -3.22
CA ASN A 46 14.22 -5.68 -1.95
C ASN A 46 13.55 -4.41 -1.45
N VAL A 47 12.89 -4.52 -0.32
CA VAL A 47 12.10 -3.45 0.30
C VAL A 47 12.75 -3.01 1.60
N LEU A 48 12.90 -1.69 1.76
CA LEU A 48 13.22 -1.05 3.03
C LEU A 48 12.12 -0.05 3.37
N GLU A 49 11.53 -0.20 4.56
CA GLU A 49 10.37 0.61 4.95
C GLU A 49 10.46 1.03 6.43
N PRO A 50 11.03 2.21 6.74
CA PRO A 50 10.85 2.87 8.02
C PRO A 50 9.42 3.41 8.17
N ARG A 51 8.83 3.24 9.35
CA ARG A 51 7.50 3.76 9.73
C ARG A 51 7.58 4.39 11.11
N LEU A 52 7.00 5.57 11.25
CA LEU A 52 6.79 6.24 12.51
C LEU A 52 5.30 6.25 12.84
N THR A 53 4.93 5.74 13.99
CA THR A 53 3.54 5.71 14.46
C THR A 53 3.42 6.54 15.73
N PHE A 54 2.46 7.47 15.74
CA PHE A 54 2.00 8.19 16.91
C PHE A 54 0.66 7.65 17.35
N THR A 55 0.50 7.35 18.64
CA THR A 55 -0.76 6.83 19.21
C THR A 55 -1.13 7.62 20.46
N TYR A 56 -2.34 8.17 20.46
CA TYR A 56 -2.90 8.86 21.63
C TYR A 56 -4.13 8.12 22.14
N GLY A 57 -3.89 7.29 23.15
CA GLY A 57 -4.90 6.38 23.71
C GLY A 57 -5.53 5.49 22.63
N THR A 58 -6.85 5.31 22.71
CA THR A 58 -7.66 4.60 21.71
C THR A 58 -8.25 5.55 20.66
N LYS A 59 -8.05 6.86 20.82
CA LYS A 59 -8.73 7.89 20.03
C LYS A 59 -8.03 8.19 18.71
N LEU A 60 -6.70 8.36 18.73
CA LEU A 60 -5.95 8.80 17.54
C LEU A 60 -4.75 7.92 17.30
N ARG A 61 -4.60 7.49 16.06
CA ARG A 61 -3.39 6.86 15.54
C ARG A 61 -3.00 7.54 14.23
N LEU A 62 -1.78 8.04 14.17
CA LEU A 62 -1.17 8.59 12.96
C LEU A 62 0.06 7.78 12.63
N GLN A 63 0.27 7.47 11.37
CA GLN A 63 1.43 6.73 10.92
C GLN A 63 1.98 7.39 9.65
N ALA A 64 3.27 7.69 9.66
CA ALA A 64 4.02 8.12 8.48
C ALA A 64 5.01 7.03 8.10
N GLY A 65 5.12 6.73 6.81
CA GLY A 65 6.01 5.70 6.28
C GLY A 65 6.71 6.13 5.00
N TYR A 66 7.90 5.60 4.82
CA TYR A 66 8.64 5.71 3.57
C TYR A 66 9.02 4.31 3.11
N LYS A 67 8.61 3.89 1.91
CA LYS A 67 8.96 2.60 1.31
C LYS A 67 9.87 2.82 0.13
N ASN A 68 11.01 2.14 0.10
CA ASN A 68 11.88 2.03 -1.05
C ASN A 68 11.91 0.57 -1.49
N ASP A 69 11.39 0.28 -2.68
CA ASP A 69 11.29 -1.05 -3.26
C ASP A 69 12.07 -1.09 -4.56
N ASN A 70 13.11 -1.91 -4.60
CA ASN A 70 13.92 -2.13 -5.78
C ASN A 70 13.63 -3.53 -6.33
N LYS A 71 13.05 -3.59 -7.53
CA LYS A 71 12.69 -4.84 -8.20
C LYS A 71 13.58 -5.07 -9.43
N GLN A 72 13.96 -6.32 -9.65
CA GLN A 72 14.78 -6.74 -10.78
C GLN A 72 14.24 -8.04 -11.35
N ASN A 73 14.19 -8.13 -12.69
CA ASN A 73 13.93 -9.35 -13.43
C ASN A 73 15.18 -9.75 -14.18
N GLY A 74 15.98 -10.65 -13.59
CA GLY A 74 17.32 -10.98 -14.11
C GLY A 74 18.18 -9.73 -14.24
N ASN A 75 18.82 -9.56 -15.40
CA ASN A 75 19.68 -8.40 -15.72
C ASN A 75 19.03 -7.43 -16.72
N THR A 76 17.78 -7.64 -17.10
CA THR A 76 17.14 -6.93 -18.22
C THR A 76 16.25 -5.78 -17.77
N GLU A 77 15.39 -6.01 -16.77
CA GLU A 77 14.38 -5.04 -16.37
C GLU A 77 14.47 -4.73 -14.88
N SER A 78 14.36 -3.46 -14.56
CA SER A 78 14.43 -2.97 -13.19
C SER A 78 13.34 -1.93 -12.92
N ALA A 79 12.74 -1.99 -11.74
CA ALA A 79 11.81 -0.99 -11.24
C ALA A 79 12.28 -0.49 -9.88
N LYS A 80 12.24 0.83 -9.69
CA LYS A 80 12.48 1.48 -8.41
C LYS A 80 11.25 2.26 -8.00
N ILE A 81 10.64 1.86 -6.89
CA ILE A 81 9.41 2.43 -6.37
C ILE A 81 9.72 3.08 -5.03
N LYS A 82 9.56 4.41 -4.96
CA LYS A 82 9.69 5.18 -3.74
C LYS A 82 8.31 5.69 -3.35
N THR A 83 7.83 5.31 -2.18
CA THR A 83 6.50 5.68 -1.70
C THR A 83 6.61 6.38 -0.35
N VAL A 84 5.99 7.55 -0.24
CA VAL A 84 5.70 8.22 1.03
C VAL A 84 4.23 8.00 1.33
N SER A 85 3.91 7.59 2.54
CA SER A 85 2.53 7.41 2.97
C SER A 85 2.28 8.03 4.34
N VAL A 86 1.05 8.52 4.52
CA VAL A 86 0.53 8.99 5.80
C VAL A 86 -0.83 8.34 6.01
N ASP A 87 -0.97 7.62 7.13
CA ASP A 87 -2.20 6.94 7.52
C ASP A 87 -2.70 7.59 8.82
N GLY A 88 -3.99 7.88 8.89
CA GLY A 88 -4.65 8.42 10.07
C GLY A 88 -5.89 7.60 10.43
N LYS A 89 -6.06 7.30 11.71
CA LYS A 89 -7.30 6.74 12.25
C LYS A 89 -7.72 7.54 13.48
N TYR A 90 -8.94 8.02 13.46
CA TYR A 90 -9.55 8.73 14.57
C TYR A 90 -10.86 8.07 14.97
N ASN A 91 -10.95 7.68 16.25
CA ASN A 91 -12.15 7.11 16.83
C ASN A 91 -12.85 8.21 17.64
N LEU A 92 -14.01 8.67 17.15
CA LEU A 92 -14.85 9.62 17.85
C LEU A 92 -15.63 8.92 18.95
N VAL A 93 -15.97 9.68 19.98
CA VAL A 93 -17.00 9.30 20.96
C VAL A 93 -18.30 9.07 20.17
N SER A 94 -19.10 8.06 20.48
CA SER A 94 -20.35 7.71 19.79
C SER A 94 -20.20 6.74 18.61
N ASN A 95 -19.33 5.73 18.75
CA ASN A 95 -19.25 4.61 17.79
C ASN A 95 -18.96 5.03 16.33
N THR A 96 -18.23 6.14 16.17
CA THR A 96 -17.81 6.62 14.86
C THR A 96 -16.29 6.50 14.72
N SER A 97 -15.82 5.96 13.63
CA SER A 97 -14.41 5.96 13.27
C SER A 97 -14.18 6.56 11.90
N VAL A 98 -13.13 7.34 11.77
CA VAL A 98 -12.64 7.89 10.49
C VAL A 98 -11.23 7.39 10.28
N ALA A 99 -10.99 6.79 9.12
CA ALA A 99 -9.65 6.41 8.69
C ALA A 99 -9.34 7.10 7.36
N SER A 100 -8.11 7.56 7.20
CA SER A 100 -7.66 8.14 5.94
C SER A 100 -6.24 7.68 5.65
N LYS A 101 -5.92 7.53 4.37
CA LYS A 101 -4.60 7.22 3.89
C LYS A 101 -4.27 8.05 2.68
N LEU A 102 -3.08 8.64 2.69
CA LEU A 102 -2.49 9.37 1.57
C LEU A 102 -1.21 8.63 1.16
N SER A 103 -1.01 8.44 -0.12
CA SER A 103 0.17 7.75 -0.66
C SER A 103 0.66 8.44 -1.92
N LEU A 104 1.92 8.81 -1.94
CA LEU A 104 2.64 9.37 -3.07
C LEU A 104 3.74 8.40 -3.47
N SER A 105 3.66 7.84 -4.67
CA SER A 105 4.66 6.93 -5.21
C SER A 105 5.33 7.53 -6.43
N ASN A 106 6.66 7.48 -6.48
CA ASN A 106 7.44 7.81 -7.65
C ASN A 106 8.11 6.55 -8.18
N ILE A 107 7.82 6.20 -9.42
CA ILE A 107 8.20 4.94 -10.05
C ILE A 107 9.11 5.20 -11.24
N SER A 108 10.32 4.64 -11.20
CA SER A 108 11.24 4.57 -12.32
C SER A 108 11.28 3.13 -12.82
N PHE A 109 11.04 2.92 -14.11
CA PHE A 109 11.01 1.60 -14.74
C PHE A 109 11.65 1.67 -16.12
N ASN A 110 12.52 0.71 -16.44
CA ASN A 110 13.24 0.65 -17.71
C ASN A 110 12.66 -0.36 -18.72
N GLY A 111 11.57 -1.06 -18.37
CA GLY A 111 10.90 -2.01 -19.25
C GLY A 111 9.64 -1.43 -19.91
N VAL A 112 8.81 -2.31 -20.47
CA VAL A 112 7.53 -1.97 -21.11
C VAL A 112 6.41 -2.02 -20.08
N PRO A 113 5.80 -0.87 -19.70
CA PRO A 113 4.79 -0.83 -18.63
C PRO A 113 3.53 -1.67 -18.92
N SER A 114 3.13 -1.79 -20.18
CA SER A 114 1.96 -2.54 -20.63
C SER A 114 2.19 -4.05 -20.73
N SER A 115 3.40 -4.54 -20.49
CA SER A 115 3.71 -5.97 -20.48
C SER A 115 3.18 -6.65 -19.21
N THR A 116 2.98 -7.98 -19.26
CA THR A 116 2.62 -8.79 -18.08
C THR A 116 3.63 -8.60 -16.94
N LEU A 117 4.91 -8.52 -17.27
CA LEU A 117 5.98 -8.27 -16.33
C LEU A 117 5.94 -6.85 -15.78
N GLY A 118 5.71 -5.85 -16.66
CA GLY A 118 5.50 -4.46 -16.23
C GLY A 118 4.38 -4.35 -15.22
N TYR A 119 3.24 -4.97 -15.45
CA TYR A 119 2.12 -4.98 -14.49
C TYR A 119 2.53 -5.55 -13.12
N VAL A 120 3.29 -6.66 -13.09
CA VAL A 120 3.76 -7.29 -11.85
C VAL A 120 4.79 -6.41 -11.13
N MET A 121 5.75 -5.84 -11.88
CA MET A 121 6.82 -5.02 -11.29
C MET A 121 6.30 -3.67 -10.79
N LEU A 122 5.33 -3.07 -11.47
CA LEU A 122 4.75 -1.76 -11.14
C LEU A 122 3.56 -1.84 -10.15
N GLU A 123 3.14 -3.04 -9.75
CA GLU A 123 1.99 -3.25 -8.84
C GLU A 123 0.68 -2.61 -9.39
N GLY A 124 0.51 -2.61 -10.72
CA GLY A 124 -0.64 -2.01 -11.39
C GLY A 124 -0.64 -0.47 -11.46
N LEU A 125 0.47 0.16 -11.08
CA LEU A 125 0.68 1.60 -11.21
C LEU A 125 1.37 1.93 -12.54
N GLN A 126 1.50 3.22 -12.84
CA GLN A 126 2.24 3.70 -14.02
C GLN A 126 3.61 4.26 -13.61
N PRO A 127 4.61 4.25 -14.51
CA PRO A 127 5.84 4.98 -14.28
C PRO A 127 5.59 6.47 -14.04
N GLY A 128 6.45 7.10 -13.25
CA GLY A 128 6.31 8.49 -12.83
C GLY A 128 5.60 8.64 -11.49
N LYS A 129 4.92 9.76 -11.29
CA LYS A 129 4.26 10.12 -10.03
C LYS A 129 2.86 9.51 -9.98
N ASN A 130 2.56 8.83 -8.89
CA ASN A 130 1.24 8.26 -8.59
C ASN A 130 0.76 8.81 -7.26
N PHE A 131 -0.49 9.23 -7.20
CA PHE A 131 -1.12 9.73 -5.99
C PHE A 131 -2.40 8.95 -5.72
N ILE A 132 -2.53 8.41 -4.51
CA ILE A 132 -3.70 7.65 -4.08
C ILE A 132 -4.07 8.16 -2.70
N TRP A 133 -5.35 8.46 -2.50
CA TRP A 133 -5.89 8.73 -1.17
C TRP A 133 -7.19 7.97 -0.95
N THR A 134 -7.38 7.53 0.27
CA THR A 134 -8.62 6.88 0.70
C THR A 134 -9.14 7.56 1.95
N MET A 135 -10.45 7.56 2.12
CA MET A 135 -11.13 8.00 3.32
C MET A 135 -12.27 7.02 3.61
N ASP A 136 -12.27 6.48 4.81
CA ASP A 136 -13.28 5.55 5.30
C ASP A 136 -13.93 6.15 6.54
N VAL A 137 -15.24 6.27 6.53
CA VAL A 137 -16.05 6.71 7.66
C VAL A 137 -17.01 5.59 8.03
N THR A 138 -16.92 5.10 9.26
CA THR A 138 -17.81 4.06 9.77
C THR A 138 -18.52 4.58 11.01
N LYS A 139 -19.85 4.43 11.05
CA LYS A 139 -20.69 4.83 12.16
C LYS A 139 -21.66 3.71 12.54
N ARG A 140 -21.66 3.31 13.80
CA ARG A 140 -22.70 2.43 14.34
C ARG A 140 -23.88 3.26 14.83
N LEU A 141 -25.05 2.92 14.33
CA LEU A 141 -26.34 3.50 14.71
C LEU A 141 -27.06 2.51 15.66
N GLY A 142 -26.90 2.73 16.96
CA GLY A 142 -27.43 1.80 17.96
C GLY A 142 -26.69 0.45 17.97
N ALA A 143 -27.38 -0.61 18.43
CA ALA A 143 -26.82 -1.95 18.53
C ALA A 143 -26.91 -2.75 17.22
N PHE A 144 -27.78 -2.35 16.30
CA PHE A 144 -28.23 -3.22 15.18
C PHE A 144 -27.82 -2.73 13.79
N MET A 145 -27.24 -1.55 13.66
CA MET A 145 -26.94 -0.99 12.35
C MET A 145 -25.55 -0.34 12.30
N GLU A 146 -24.87 -0.55 11.19
CA GLU A 146 -23.60 0.10 10.87
C GLU A 146 -23.69 0.71 9.47
N ILE A 147 -23.25 1.95 9.32
CA ILE A 147 -23.09 2.64 8.04
C ILE A 147 -21.61 2.86 7.80
N SER A 148 -21.15 2.53 6.62
CA SER A 148 -19.80 2.85 6.15
C SER A 148 -19.82 3.58 4.83
N ILE A 149 -18.99 4.62 4.73
CA ILE A 149 -18.77 5.40 3.51
C ILE A 149 -17.28 5.33 3.21
N GLN A 150 -16.94 4.91 2.02
CA GLN A 150 -15.58 4.85 1.51
C GLN A 150 -15.46 5.76 0.31
N TYR A 151 -14.37 6.51 0.26
CA TYR A 151 -14.01 7.33 -0.85
C TYR A 151 -12.54 7.10 -1.22
N GLU A 152 -12.28 6.92 -2.50
CA GLU A 152 -10.94 6.75 -3.06
C GLU A 152 -10.75 7.74 -4.20
N GLY A 153 -9.64 8.47 -4.19
CA GLY A 153 -9.14 9.23 -5.30
C GLY A 153 -7.80 8.68 -5.77
N ARG A 154 -7.63 8.56 -7.07
CA ARG A 154 -6.45 7.96 -7.67
C ARG A 154 -6.01 8.71 -8.91
N GLN A 155 -4.72 9.05 -8.97
CA GLN A 155 -4.05 9.55 -10.16
C GLN A 155 -2.80 8.70 -10.40
N SER A 156 -2.61 8.15 -11.59
CA SER A 156 -1.51 7.28 -11.93
C SER A 156 -0.77 7.80 -13.15
N GLY A 157 0.51 8.14 -12.98
CA GLY A 157 1.35 8.72 -14.02
C GLY A 157 0.76 10.02 -14.57
N THR A 158 0.56 10.08 -15.88
CA THR A 158 -0.06 11.20 -16.61
C THR A 158 -1.56 11.06 -16.80
N SER A 159 -2.17 9.98 -16.27
CA SER A 159 -3.61 9.74 -16.41
C SER A 159 -4.43 10.76 -15.64
N GLY A 160 -5.67 10.99 -16.07
CA GLY A 160 -6.64 11.80 -15.35
C GLY A 160 -6.94 11.20 -13.96
N MET A 161 -7.42 12.05 -13.08
CA MET A 161 -7.81 11.64 -11.73
C MET A 161 -9.12 10.84 -11.78
N VAL A 162 -9.17 9.73 -11.07
CA VAL A 162 -10.33 8.85 -10.93
C VAL A 162 -10.83 8.92 -9.51
N HIS A 163 -12.11 9.03 -9.33
CA HIS A 163 -12.80 9.07 -8.04
C HIS A 163 -13.77 7.91 -7.91
N LEU A 164 -13.73 7.22 -6.79
CA LEU A 164 -14.63 6.10 -6.47
C LEU A 164 -15.26 6.33 -5.10
N GLY A 165 -16.59 6.34 -5.04
CA GLY A 165 -17.37 6.40 -3.81
C GLY A 165 -18.14 5.10 -3.60
N ARG A 166 -18.20 4.60 -2.37
CA ARG A 166 -19.01 3.46 -1.96
C ARG A 166 -19.68 3.76 -0.63
N ALA A 167 -20.97 3.45 -0.54
CA ALA A 167 -21.72 3.48 0.70
C ALA A 167 -22.29 2.09 0.98
N GLN A 168 -22.24 1.65 2.22
CA GLN A 168 -22.76 0.36 2.67
C GLN A 168 -23.51 0.53 3.99
N VAL A 169 -24.64 -0.16 4.10
CA VAL A 169 -25.40 -0.30 5.34
C VAL A 169 -25.42 -1.77 5.69
N ARG A 170 -25.09 -2.09 6.95
CA ARG A 170 -25.05 -3.46 7.48
C ARG A 170 -25.97 -3.55 8.69
N ALA A 171 -26.85 -4.55 8.69
CA ALA A 171 -27.58 -4.95 9.90
C ALA A 171 -26.67 -5.86 10.73
N LEU A 172 -26.62 -5.62 12.03
CA LEU A 172 -25.91 -6.44 13.03
C LEU A 172 -26.99 -7.26 13.77
N LEU A 173 -27.08 -8.54 13.47
CA LEU A 173 -28.02 -9.49 14.07
C LEU A 173 -27.38 -10.20 15.25
#